data_6639d7c79a0bc296303d33ddfaa5a6c3
#
_entry.id   6639d7c79a0bc296303d33ddfaa5a6c3
#
_cell.length_a   1.000
_cell.length_b   1.000
_cell.length_c   1.000
_cell.angle_alpha   90.00
_cell.angle_beta   90.00
_cell.angle_gamma   90.00
#
_symmetry.space_group_name_H-M   'P 1'
#
loop_
_entity.id
_entity.type
_entity.pdbx_description
1 polymer ?
#
loop_
_entity_poly.entity_id
_entity_poly.type
_entity_poly.pdbx_seq_one_letter_code
_entity_poly.pdbx_strand_id
1 'polypeptide(L)'
;VVIDTREQTPWNLEPLQARKGTLPTGDYSLLDFPEAISIERKELSDFIGVIGHGRERFERELMRLKAYDASMVIVEASWQDLEAGEWRSKIKPNVVLQSIASWVSQGHNIILAGDREMAERIARSALFFAYRRKIEPVKRILKEQLKQKKK
;
A
#
# COMPACT_ATOMS: atom_id res chain seq x y z
N VAL A 1 -7.35 -10.94 3.47
CA VAL A 1 -6.64 -10.07 2.53
C VAL A 1 -6.81 -10.60 1.11
N VAL A 2 -6.91 -9.71 0.14
CA VAL A 2 -6.85 -10.03 -1.30
C VAL A 2 -5.49 -9.58 -1.83
N ILE A 3 -4.83 -10.48 -2.54
CA ILE A 3 -3.59 -10.21 -3.29
C ILE A 3 -3.96 -10.21 -4.76
N ASP A 4 -3.60 -9.16 -5.48
CA ASP A 4 -3.90 -9.06 -6.92
C ASP A 4 -3.29 -10.22 -7.70
N THR A 5 -4.02 -10.72 -8.69
CA THR A 5 -3.58 -11.86 -9.51
C THR A 5 -2.33 -11.54 -10.33
N ARG A 6 -2.05 -10.26 -10.58
CA ARG A 6 -0.85 -9.80 -11.32
C ARG A 6 0.40 -9.76 -10.45
N GLU A 7 0.27 -9.78 -9.10
CA GLU A 7 1.42 -9.84 -8.19
C GLU A 7 2.08 -11.21 -8.26
N GLN A 8 3.30 -11.25 -8.78
CA GLN A 8 4.05 -12.50 -9.05
C GLN A 8 4.84 -12.99 -7.85
N THR A 9 5.33 -12.08 -7.01
CA THR A 9 6.14 -12.37 -5.83
C THR A 9 5.51 -11.77 -4.57
N PRO A 10 4.32 -12.26 -4.15
CA PRO A 10 3.56 -11.64 -3.08
C PRO A 10 4.32 -11.65 -1.76
N TRP A 11 4.03 -10.63 -0.93
CA TRP A 11 4.52 -10.55 0.43
C TRP A 11 3.97 -11.67 1.31
N ASN A 12 4.77 -12.07 2.29
CA ASN A 12 4.28 -12.92 3.38
C ASN A 12 3.46 -12.06 4.36
N LEU A 13 2.17 -12.28 4.40
CA LEU A 13 1.24 -11.54 5.26
C LEU A 13 0.79 -12.33 6.48
N GLU A 14 1.40 -13.48 6.78
CA GLU A 14 1.06 -14.24 8.00
C GLU A 14 1.13 -13.38 9.27
N PRO A 15 0.18 -13.53 10.22
CA PRO A 15 -0.89 -14.55 10.28
C PRO A 15 -2.20 -14.15 9.57
N LEU A 16 -2.22 -13.10 8.74
CA LEU A 16 -3.42 -12.72 7.99
C LEU A 16 -3.68 -13.73 6.88
N GLN A 17 -4.93 -14.23 6.82
CA GLN A 17 -5.34 -15.10 5.72
C GLN A 17 -5.39 -14.29 4.41
N ALA A 18 -4.72 -14.80 3.39
CA ALA A 18 -4.65 -14.17 2.09
C ALA A 18 -5.12 -15.10 0.97
N ARG A 19 -5.76 -14.53 -0.04
CA ARG A 19 -6.16 -15.24 -1.27
C ARG A 19 -5.90 -14.38 -2.49
N LYS A 20 -5.69 -15.00 -3.64
CA LYS A 20 -5.60 -14.32 -4.93
C LYS A 20 -6.99 -13.81 -5.37
N GLY A 21 -7.00 -12.64 -5.97
CA GLY A 21 -8.20 -12.02 -6.55
C GLY A 21 -7.82 -10.86 -7.46
N THR A 22 -8.75 -10.39 -8.29
CA THR A 22 -8.51 -9.23 -9.16
C THR A 22 -8.84 -7.95 -8.39
N LEU A 23 -7.91 -7.02 -8.31
CA LEU A 23 -8.11 -5.69 -7.73
C LEU A 23 -8.20 -4.63 -8.85
N PRO A 24 -9.09 -3.63 -8.71
CA PRO A 24 -9.15 -2.51 -9.67
C PRO A 24 -7.86 -1.70 -9.71
N THR A 25 -7.20 -1.56 -8.55
CA THR A 25 -5.91 -0.86 -8.42
C THR A 25 -5.19 -1.35 -7.17
N GLY A 26 -3.85 -1.24 -7.16
CA GLY A 26 -3.01 -1.75 -6.08
C GLY A 26 -2.84 -3.28 -6.13
N ASP A 27 -1.98 -3.76 -5.25
CA ASP A 27 -1.58 -5.18 -5.17
C ASP A 27 -2.22 -5.89 -3.98
N TYR A 28 -2.61 -5.16 -2.92
CA TYR A 28 -3.18 -5.71 -1.68
C TYR A 28 -4.36 -4.89 -1.19
N SER A 29 -5.42 -5.58 -0.74
CA SER A 29 -6.62 -4.97 -0.16
C SER A 29 -7.33 -5.93 0.80
N LEU A 30 -8.47 -5.49 1.35
CA LEU A 30 -9.34 -6.31 2.19
C LEU A 30 -10.46 -6.93 1.36
N LEU A 31 -10.78 -8.20 1.64
CA LEU A 31 -11.86 -8.91 0.95
C LEU A 31 -13.23 -8.32 1.26
N ASP A 32 -13.52 -8.16 2.54
CA ASP A 32 -14.86 -7.78 3.02
C ASP A 32 -15.08 -6.25 2.97
N PHE A 33 -14.01 -5.48 2.85
CA PHE A 33 -14.02 -4.01 2.81
C PHE A 33 -13.03 -3.50 1.76
N PRO A 34 -13.28 -3.75 0.48
CA PRO A 34 -12.30 -3.44 -0.58
C PRO A 34 -11.99 -1.94 -0.71
N GLU A 35 -12.92 -1.07 -0.28
CA GLU A 35 -12.74 0.39 -0.27
C GLU A 35 -11.88 0.90 0.91
N ALA A 36 -11.69 0.08 1.95
CA ALA A 36 -11.04 0.52 3.18
C ALA A 36 -9.55 0.80 3.03
N ILE A 37 -8.88 0.06 2.15
CA ILE A 37 -7.44 0.22 1.93
C ILE A 37 -7.02 -0.38 0.59
N SER A 38 -6.08 0.29 -0.08
CA SER A 38 -5.32 -0.27 -1.21
C SER A 38 -3.83 0.00 -1.02
N ILE A 39 -3.01 -1.03 -1.19
CA ILE A 39 -1.56 -0.94 -1.10
C ILE A 39 -0.95 -1.32 -2.44
N GLU A 40 -0.11 -0.44 -2.97
CA GLU A 40 0.74 -0.69 -4.14
C GLU A 40 2.14 -1.03 -3.67
N ARG A 41 2.70 -2.13 -4.15
CA ARG A 41 4.07 -2.57 -3.89
C ARG A 41 5.00 -2.08 -4.99
N LYS A 42 6.19 -1.61 -4.62
CA LYS A 42 7.25 -1.31 -5.58
C LYS A 42 8.60 -1.82 -5.08
N GLU A 43 9.25 -2.66 -5.87
CA GLU A 43 10.69 -2.88 -5.72
C GLU A 43 11.45 -1.63 -6.18
N LEU A 44 12.70 -1.46 -5.74
CA LEU A 44 13.50 -0.27 -6.07
C LEU A 44 13.62 -0.07 -7.60
N SER A 45 13.92 -1.12 -8.34
CA SER A 45 14.06 -1.07 -9.79
C SER A 45 12.78 -0.59 -10.48
N ASP A 46 11.63 -1.10 -10.05
CA ASP A 46 10.33 -0.74 -10.60
C ASP A 46 9.95 0.70 -10.23
N PHE A 47 10.29 1.11 -9.01
CA PHE A 47 10.07 2.48 -8.55
C PHE A 47 10.88 3.49 -9.37
N ILE A 48 12.15 3.20 -9.65
CA ILE A 48 12.98 4.03 -10.54
C ILE A 48 12.41 4.04 -11.97
N GLY A 49 11.92 2.89 -12.44
CA GLY A 49 11.27 2.78 -13.75
C GLY A 49 10.02 3.67 -13.90
N VAL A 50 9.19 3.76 -12.86
CA VAL A 50 7.99 4.61 -12.91
C VAL A 50 8.33 6.11 -12.81
N ILE A 51 9.44 6.49 -12.20
CA ILE A 51 9.93 7.87 -12.21
C ILE A 51 10.37 8.29 -13.63
N GLY A 52 10.90 7.36 -14.40
CA GLY A 52 11.31 7.56 -15.79
C GLY A 52 10.17 7.37 -16.79
N HIS A 53 10.19 6.24 -17.46
CA HIS A 53 9.27 5.96 -18.59
C HIS A 53 7.83 5.69 -18.17
N GLY A 54 7.61 5.23 -16.94
CA GLY A 54 6.28 4.86 -16.42
C GLY A 54 5.50 5.98 -15.73
N ARG A 55 6.02 7.22 -15.72
CA ARG A 55 5.52 8.30 -14.88
C ARG A 55 4.02 8.57 -15.04
N GLU A 56 3.57 8.83 -16.25
CA GLU A 56 2.15 9.14 -16.49
C GLU A 56 1.21 8.00 -16.07
N ARG A 57 1.60 6.75 -16.35
CA ARG A 57 0.83 5.58 -15.95
C ARG A 57 0.75 5.47 -14.43
N PHE A 58 1.86 5.68 -13.74
CA PHE A 58 1.92 5.64 -12.29
C PHE A 58 1.14 6.79 -11.64
N GLU A 59 1.21 7.99 -12.17
CA GLU A 59 0.42 9.13 -11.68
C GLU A 59 -1.09 8.87 -11.81
N ARG A 60 -1.54 8.23 -12.91
CA ARG A 60 -2.93 7.76 -13.01
C ARG A 60 -3.28 6.69 -11.99
N GLU A 61 -2.35 5.82 -11.65
CA GLU A 61 -2.53 4.83 -10.59
C GLU A 61 -2.64 5.50 -9.21
N LEU A 62 -1.76 6.44 -8.90
CA LEU A 62 -1.82 7.25 -7.68
C LEU A 62 -3.17 7.98 -7.54
N MET A 63 -3.72 8.51 -8.64
CA MET A 63 -5.05 9.12 -8.63
C MET A 63 -6.17 8.12 -8.32
N ARG A 64 -6.11 6.89 -8.86
CA ARG A 64 -7.08 5.84 -8.53
C ARG A 64 -6.99 5.41 -7.06
N LEU A 65 -5.79 5.38 -6.49
CA LEU A 65 -5.57 5.06 -5.08
C LEU A 65 -6.27 6.05 -4.13
N LYS A 66 -6.49 7.29 -4.53
CA LYS A 66 -7.23 8.28 -3.73
C LYS A 66 -8.71 7.95 -3.50
N ALA A 67 -9.28 7.02 -4.24
CA ALA A 67 -10.67 6.59 -4.05
C ALA A 67 -10.87 5.69 -2.81
N TYR A 68 -9.79 5.25 -2.20
CA TYR A 68 -9.83 4.40 -1.02
C TYR A 68 -9.78 5.23 0.26
N ASP A 69 -10.37 4.73 1.35
CA ASP A 69 -10.31 5.40 2.67
C ASP A 69 -8.85 5.56 3.15
N ALA A 70 -8.01 4.59 2.83
CA ALA A 70 -6.57 4.66 3.00
C ALA A 70 -5.87 4.05 1.79
N SER A 71 -4.77 4.66 1.36
CA SER A 71 -3.93 4.07 0.33
C SER A 71 -2.47 4.43 0.55
N MET A 72 -1.59 3.58 0.07
CA MET A 72 -0.15 3.80 0.16
C MET A 72 0.61 3.04 -0.93
N VAL A 73 1.72 3.62 -1.33
CA VAL A 73 2.75 2.94 -2.10
C VAL A 73 3.87 2.57 -1.13
N ILE A 74 4.20 1.30 -1.03
CA ILE A 74 5.30 0.84 -0.19
C ILE A 74 6.45 0.42 -1.10
N VAL A 75 7.57 1.12 -0.95
CA VAL A 75 8.79 0.89 -1.73
C VAL A 75 9.79 0.10 -0.89
N GLU A 76 10.29 -1.00 -1.44
CA GLU A 76 11.30 -1.86 -0.81
C GLU A 76 12.71 -1.24 -0.95
N ALA A 77 12.87 -0.03 -0.44
CA ALA A 77 14.12 0.72 -0.41
C ALA A 77 14.13 1.73 0.73
N SER A 78 15.31 2.10 1.17
CA SER A 78 15.54 3.17 2.15
C SER A 78 15.88 4.50 1.46
N TRP A 79 15.90 5.60 2.22
CA TRP A 79 16.44 6.88 1.74
C TRP A 79 17.91 6.77 1.37
N GLN A 80 18.68 5.97 2.10
CA GLN A 80 20.10 5.73 1.83
C GLN A 80 20.29 5.04 0.47
N ASP A 81 19.43 4.08 0.12
CA ASP A 81 19.47 3.43 -1.19
C ASP A 81 19.17 4.43 -2.32
N LEU A 82 18.22 5.34 -2.10
CA LEU A 82 17.88 6.38 -3.07
C LEU A 82 19.01 7.42 -3.22
N GLU A 83 19.69 7.78 -2.15
CA GLU A 83 20.84 8.68 -2.18
C GLU A 83 22.06 8.04 -2.85
N ALA A 84 22.29 6.75 -2.59
CA ALA A 84 23.38 6.00 -3.21
C ALA A 84 23.26 5.93 -4.74
N GLY A 85 22.02 5.90 -5.25
CA GLY A 85 21.77 5.95 -6.70
C GLY A 85 22.27 4.71 -7.45
N GLU A 86 22.37 3.57 -6.78
CA GLU A 86 22.91 2.32 -7.33
C GLU A 86 21.86 1.56 -8.18
N TRP A 87 21.48 2.14 -9.30
CA TRP A 87 20.59 1.52 -10.29
C TRP A 87 21.11 1.73 -11.73
N ARG A 88 20.62 0.93 -12.67
CA ARG A 88 21.07 0.97 -14.07
C ARG A 88 20.58 2.18 -14.88
N SER A 89 19.50 2.82 -14.43
CA SER A 89 18.91 3.96 -15.11
C SER A 89 19.80 5.21 -14.98
N LYS A 90 19.68 6.15 -15.93
CA LYS A 90 20.35 7.46 -15.87
C LYS A 90 19.66 8.49 -14.96
N ILE A 91 18.57 8.11 -14.31
CA ILE A 91 17.83 8.96 -13.38
C ILE A 91 18.73 9.25 -12.16
N LYS A 92 18.88 10.53 -11.85
CA LYS A 92 19.73 10.97 -10.72
C LYS A 92 18.93 10.89 -9.40
N PRO A 93 19.58 10.63 -8.25
CA PRO A 93 18.93 10.63 -6.93
C PRO A 93 18.06 11.85 -6.64
N ASN A 94 18.51 13.04 -7.01
CA ASN A 94 17.72 14.26 -6.82
C ASN A 94 16.39 14.26 -7.60
N VAL A 95 16.34 13.65 -8.79
CA VAL A 95 15.08 13.51 -9.56
C VAL A 95 14.11 12.57 -8.83
N VAL A 96 14.63 11.52 -8.20
CA VAL A 96 13.83 10.61 -7.38
C VAL A 96 13.26 11.33 -6.17
N LEU A 97 14.10 12.05 -5.42
CA LEU A 97 13.68 12.88 -4.29
C LEU A 97 12.58 13.87 -4.67
N GLN A 98 12.78 14.63 -5.76
CA GLN A 98 11.81 15.63 -6.22
C GLN A 98 10.48 15.00 -6.67
N SER A 99 10.52 13.80 -7.27
CA SER A 99 9.32 13.07 -7.65
C SER A 99 8.51 12.63 -6.43
N ILE A 100 9.17 12.06 -5.42
CA ILE A 100 8.53 11.68 -4.15
C ILE A 100 7.92 12.91 -3.48
N ALA A 101 8.68 14.00 -3.34
CA ALA A 101 8.21 15.23 -2.72
C ALA A 101 6.98 15.79 -3.45
N SER A 102 6.99 15.77 -4.79
CA SER A 102 5.85 16.19 -5.61
C SER A 102 4.61 15.36 -5.34
N TRP A 103 4.72 14.03 -5.32
CA TRP A 103 3.57 13.15 -5.06
C TRP A 103 3.06 13.26 -3.64
N VAL A 104 3.96 13.35 -2.65
CA VAL A 104 3.58 13.57 -1.24
C VAL A 104 2.87 14.91 -1.05
N SER A 105 3.33 15.98 -1.72
CA SER A 105 2.67 17.30 -1.68
C SER A 105 1.24 17.28 -2.28
N GLN A 106 0.94 16.30 -3.13
CA GLN A 106 -0.39 16.07 -3.69
C GLN A 106 -1.26 15.15 -2.80
N GLY A 107 -0.76 14.74 -1.64
CA GLY A 107 -1.47 13.91 -0.68
C GLY A 107 -1.37 12.41 -0.95
N HIS A 108 -0.37 11.95 -1.70
CA HIS A 108 -0.08 10.53 -1.86
C HIS A 108 0.84 10.03 -0.76
N ASN A 109 0.56 8.85 -0.22
CA ASN A 109 1.39 8.23 0.80
C ASN A 109 2.45 7.34 0.13
N ILE A 110 3.70 7.80 0.13
CA ILE A 110 4.86 7.03 -0.34
C ILE A 110 5.68 6.63 0.88
N ILE A 111 5.82 5.34 1.13
CA ILE A 111 6.54 4.80 2.28
C ILE A 111 7.79 4.08 1.79
N LEU A 112 8.94 4.53 2.23
CA LEU A 112 10.21 3.83 2.01
C LEU A 112 10.42 2.85 3.17
N ALA A 113 10.24 1.58 2.91
CA ALA A 113 10.27 0.54 3.94
C ALA A 113 11.69 0.08 4.29
N GLY A 114 12.67 0.41 3.47
CA GLY A 114 14.05 -0.06 3.60
C GLY A 114 14.28 -1.39 2.90
N ASP A 115 13.54 -2.42 3.29
CA ASP A 115 13.65 -3.75 2.69
C ASP A 115 12.28 -4.43 2.59
N ARG A 116 12.29 -5.63 2.01
CA ARG A 116 11.08 -6.45 1.82
C ARG A 116 10.46 -6.86 3.16
N GLU A 117 11.26 -7.26 4.14
CA GLU A 117 10.75 -7.72 5.43
C GLU A 117 9.99 -6.60 6.15
N MET A 118 10.54 -5.39 6.15
CA MET A 118 9.87 -4.24 6.73
C MET A 118 8.62 -3.85 5.93
N ALA A 119 8.67 -3.93 4.59
CA ALA A 119 7.50 -3.71 3.74
C ALA A 119 6.35 -4.67 4.08
N GLU A 120 6.64 -5.96 4.25
CA GLU A 120 5.67 -6.98 4.68
C GLU A 120 5.06 -6.66 6.06
N ARG A 121 5.88 -6.22 7.00
CA ARG A 121 5.42 -5.83 8.35
C ARG A 121 4.51 -4.60 8.31
N ILE A 122 4.88 -3.58 7.54
CA ILE A 122 4.07 -2.36 7.37
C ILE A 122 2.74 -2.70 6.71
N ALA A 123 2.75 -3.46 5.59
CA ALA A 123 1.56 -3.84 4.87
C ALA A 123 0.59 -4.65 5.75
N ARG A 124 1.10 -5.66 6.46
CA ARG A 124 0.33 -6.48 7.38
C ARG A 124 -0.35 -5.65 8.47
N SER A 125 0.40 -4.74 9.08
CA SER A 125 -0.14 -3.86 10.12
C SER A 125 -1.19 -2.89 9.57
N ALA A 126 -0.94 -2.30 8.41
CA ALA A 126 -1.88 -1.38 7.77
C ALA A 126 -3.21 -2.08 7.41
N LEU A 127 -3.15 -3.27 6.83
CA LEU A 127 -4.32 -4.10 6.51
C LEU A 127 -5.10 -4.48 7.78
N PHE A 128 -4.40 -4.88 8.84
CA PHE A 128 -5.02 -5.20 10.12
C PHE A 128 -5.75 -3.99 10.72
N PHE A 129 -5.12 -2.83 10.78
CA PHE A 129 -5.75 -1.63 11.33
C PHE A 129 -6.89 -1.09 10.46
N ALA A 130 -6.80 -1.21 9.14
CA ALA A 130 -7.90 -0.87 8.24
C ALA A 130 -9.12 -1.77 8.51
N TYR A 131 -8.92 -3.09 8.64
CA TYR A 131 -9.96 -4.02 9.01
C TYR A 131 -10.58 -3.70 10.37
N ARG A 132 -9.75 -3.48 11.39
CA ARG A 132 -10.22 -3.10 12.73
C ARG A 132 -11.13 -1.88 12.72
N ARG A 133 -10.75 -0.83 12.01
CA ARG A 133 -11.57 0.40 11.90
C ARG A 133 -12.97 0.13 11.35
N LYS A 134 -13.12 -0.83 10.43
CA LYS A 134 -14.42 -1.19 9.85
C LYS A 134 -15.28 -2.02 10.81
N ILE A 135 -14.69 -2.95 11.56
CA ILE A 135 -15.46 -3.88 12.39
C ILE A 135 -15.74 -3.38 13.82
N GLU A 136 -14.89 -2.53 14.40
CA GLU A 136 -15.07 -2.07 15.78
C GLU A 136 -16.41 -1.31 16.03
N PRO A 137 -16.88 -0.42 15.14
CA PRO A 137 -18.19 0.20 15.30
C PRO A 137 -19.34 -0.82 15.33
N VAL A 138 -19.29 -1.81 14.45
CA VAL A 138 -20.31 -2.86 14.36
C VAL A 138 -20.32 -3.71 15.63
N LYS A 139 -19.16 -4.13 16.11
CA LYS A 139 -19.03 -4.89 17.37
C LYS A 139 -19.60 -4.11 18.56
N ARG A 140 -19.38 -2.81 18.62
CA ARG A 140 -19.93 -1.94 19.68
C ARG A 140 -21.46 -1.93 19.65
N ILE A 141 -22.05 -1.71 18.48
CA ILE A 141 -23.52 -1.70 18.31
C ILE A 141 -24.12 -3.05 18.72
N LEU A 142 -23.57 -4.14 18.26
CA LEU A 142 -24.04 -5.50 18.61
C LEU A 142 -23.96 -5.75 20.11
N LYS A 143 -22.89 -5.32 20.76
CA LYS A 143 -22.72 -5.46 22.23
C LYS A 143 -23.77 -4.66 23.01
N GLU A 144 -24.12 -3.47 22.56
CA GLU A 144 -25.16 -2.64 23.17
C GLU A 144 -26.56 -3.27 23.01
N GLN A 145 -26.89 -3.78 21.82
CA GLN A 145 -28.16 -4.47 21.58
C GLN A 145 -28.34 -5.74 22.42
N LEU A 146 -27.26 -6.52 22.57
CA LEU A 146 -27.27 -7.73 23.42
C LEU A 146 -27.46 -7.42 24.90
N LYS A 147 -26.96 -6.26 25.37
CA LYS A 147 -27.20 -5.81 26.75
C LYS A 147 -28.66 -5.40 27.00
N GLN A 148 -29.30 -4.76 25.99
CA GLN A 148 -30.70 -4.35 26.08
C GLN A 148 -31.69 -5.54 26.13
N LYS A 149 -31.36 -6.64 25.38
CA LYS A 149 -32.20 -7.85 25.38
C LYS A 149 -32.10 -8.69 26.65
N LYS A 150 -31.13 -8.41 27.54
CA LYS A 150 -30.96 -9.11 28.82
C LYS A 150 -31.59 -8.36 30.00
N LYS A 151 -32.17 -7.20 29.76
CA LYS A 151 -33.01 -6.44 30.74
C LYS A 151 -34.50 -6.67 30.46
#